data_a2de670e10466228c9642e8a325ab970
#
_entry.id   a2de670e10466228c9642e8a325ab970
#
_cell.length_a   1.000
_cell.length_b   1.000
_cell.length_c   1.000
_cell.angle_alpha   90.00
_cell.angle_beta   90.00
_cell.angle_gamma   90.00
#
_symmetry.space_group_name_H-M   'P 1'
#
loop_
_entity.id
_entity.type
_entity.pdbx_description
1 polymer ?
#
loop_
_entity_poly.entity_id
_entity_poly.type
_entity_poly.pdbx_seq_one_letter_code
_entity_poly.pdbx_strand_id
1 'polypeptide(L)'
;VEFSKYNPSGNMTILVHSKHQPSEYAAIAHQLMATTHVCCEQVGFIESVNYENGDNYHLVMSGNEFCGNATMSYIHYLKERLLIQHQQFQLRVSGCSHPVECKVHSQHYEVTMPKVHQVKERFVKLGEQQFKAFEISYDTYIHYVMMCDDVDLAIKQRVEDFVSAQTWHRQFKTIGVMLFQQDKQFIYPLIHIPAI
;
A
#
# COMPACT_ATOMS: atom_id res chain seq x y z
N VAL A 1 -7.22 18.29 12.00
CA VAL A 1 -6.30 17.18 11.72
C VAL A 1 -4.93 17.76 11.40
N GLU A 2 -3.89 17.33 12.10
CA GLU A 2 -2.50 17.69 11.81
C GLU A 2 -1.88 16.59 10.96
N PHE A 3 -1.23 16.96 9.85
CA PHE A 3 -0.66 16.00 8.91
C PHE A 3 0.54 16.56 8.16
N SER A 4 1.32 15.67 7.56
CA SER A 4 2.36 15.99 6.59
C SER A 4 2.04 15.28 5.26
N LYS A 5 2.31 15.96 4.13
CA LYS A 5 2.09 15.42 2.78
C LYS A 5 3.42 15.13 2.11
N TYR A 6 3.56 13.92 1.58
CA TYR A 6 4.76 13.43 0.92
C TYR A 6 4.46 13.00 -0.51
N ASN A 7 5.49 12.95 -1.33
CA ASN A 7 5.43 12.48 -2.71
C ASN A 7 6.47 11.37 -2.95
N PRO A 8 6.27 10.16 -2.41
CA PRO A 8 7.13 9.04 -2.72
C PRO A 8 6.83 8.53 -4.13
N SER A 9 7.76 8.81 -5.08
CA SER A 9 7.69 8.29 -6.46
C SER A 9 6.39 8.61 -7.21
N GLY A 10 5.79 9.78 -6.97
CA GLY A 10 4.56 10.22 -7.63
C GLY A 10 3.25 9.83 -6.93
N ASN A 11 3.31 8.98 -5.90
CA ASN A 11 2.14 8.53 -5.14
C ASN A 11 1.92 9.41 -3.91
N MET A 12 1.02 10.39 -4.01
CA MET A 12 0.78 11.37 -2.96
C MET A 12 0.25 10.72 -1.69
N THR A 13 1.06 10.77 -0.63
CA THR A 13 0.79 10.15 0.67
C THR A 13 0.65 11.22 1.76
N ILE A 14 -0.38 11.11 2.58
CA ILE A 14 -0.54 11.89 3.80
C ILE A 14 -0.27 11.02 5.01
N LEU A 15 0.51 11.57 5.95
CA LEU A 15 0.69 11.00 7.28
C LEU A 15 0.04 11.91 8.32
N VAL A 16 -1.01 11.41 8.94
CA VAL A 16 -1.72 12.07 10.04
C VAL A 16 -0.98 11.78 11.34
N HIS A 17 -0.58 12.84 12.06
CA HIS A 17 0.15 12.72 13.31
C HIS A 17 -0.60 13.31 14.53
N SER A 18 -1.76 13.92 14.33
CA SER A 18 -2.72 14.18 15.44
C SER A 18 -3.40 12.87 15.86
N LYS A 19 -3.70 12.75 17.15
CA LYS A 19 -4.32 11.54 17.71
C LYS A 19 -5.79 11.45 17.34
N HIS A 20 -6.19 10.28 16.83
CA HIS A 20 -7.56 9.95 16.48
C HIS A 20 -7.89 8.53 16.91
N GLN A 21 -9.19 8.23 17.05
CA GLN A 21 -9.63 6.85 17.28
C GLN A 21 -9.60 6.05 15.97
N PRO A 22 -9.24 4.76 16.00
CA PRO A 22 -9.23 3.95 14.78
C PRO A 22 -10.56 3.95 14.01
N SER A 23 -11.68 4.11 14.70
CA SER A 23 -13.00 4.25 14.09
C SER A 23 -13.18 5.51 13.22
N GLU A 24 -12.34 6.53 13.40
CA GLU A 24 -12.38 7.78 12.64
C GLU A 24 -11.50 7.73 11.38
N TYR A 25 -10.58 6.77 11.26
CA TYR A 25 -9.56 6.73 10.21
C TYR A 25 -10.14 6.75 8.81
N ALA A 26 -11.13 5.91 8.53
CA ALA A 26 -11.77 5.86 7.21
C ALA A 26 -12.43 7.19 6.83
N ALA A 27 -13.14 7.83 7.76
CA ALA A 27 -13.82 9.10 7.50
C ALA A 27 -12.82 10.25 7.26
N ILE A 28 -11.74 10.32 8.06
CA ILE A 28 -10.68 11.32 7.89
C ILE A 28 -9.97 11.10 6.56
N ALA A 29 -9.61 9.85 6.23
CA ALA A 29 -8.95 9.52 4.99
C ALA A 29 -9.80 9.89 3.78
N HIS A 30 -11.07 9.54 3.77
CA HIS A 30 -12.00 9.90 2.70
C HIS A 30 -12.04 11.41 2.44
N GLN A 31 -12.06 12.23 3.49
CA GLN A 31 -12.03 13.68 3.34
C GLN A 31 -10.69 14.18 2.79
N LEU A 32 -9.55 13.67 3.31
CA LEU A 32 -8.21 14.09 2.87
C LEU A 32 -7.94 13.68 1.42
N MET A 33 -8.45 12.53 0.97
CA MET A 33 -8.29 12.01 -0.38
C MET A 33 -9.17 12.74 -1.39
N ALA A 34 -10.27 13.35 -0.96
CA ALA A 34 -11.17 14.06 -1.85
C ALA A 34 -10.45 15.14 -2.67
N THR A 35 -10.71 15.19 -3.98
CA THR A 35 -10.10 16.16 -4.92
C THR A 35 -10.40 17.62 -4.55
N THR A 36 -11.51 17.85 -3.86
CA THR A 36 -11.94 19.17 -3.36
C THR A 36 -11.23 19.58 -2.07
N HIS A 37 -10.40 18.71 -1.49
CA HIS A 37 -9.66 18.98 -0.25
C HIS A 37 -8.14 18.93 -0.51
N VAL A 38 -7.43 18.01 0.18
CA VAL A 38 -5.95 17.94 0.09
C VAL A 38 -5.49 17.15 -1.13
N CYS A 39 -6.34 16.28 -1.64
CA CYS A 39 -6.11 15.47 -2.82
C CYS A 39 -4.83 14.63 -2.69
N CYS A 40 -4.95 13.46 -2.07
CA CYS A 40 -3.89 12.47 -1.97
C CYS A 40 -4.43 11.09 -2.36
N GLU A 41 -3.52 10.16 -2.59
CA GLU A 41 -3.88 8.79 -2.99
C GLU A 41 -3.94 7.83 -1.81
N GLN A 42 -3.26 8.19 -0.70
CA GLN A 42 -3.12 7.33 0.46
C GLN A 42 -3.06 8.15 1.75
N VAL A 43 -3.62 7.60 2.82
CA VAL A 43 -3.56 8.20 4.17
C VAL A 43 -3.11 7.15 5.17
N GLY A 44 -2.05 7.45 5.89
CA GLY A 44 -1.55 6.68 7.03
C GLY A 44 -1.65 7.50 8.32
N PHE A 45 -1.87 6.80 9.42
CA PHE A 45 -1.96 7.36 10.76
C PHE A 45 -0.75 6.95 11.58
N ILE A 46 -0.05 7.92 12.14
CA ILE A 46 1.07 7.66 13.04
C ILE A 46 0.48 7.45 14.44
N GLU A 47 0.52 6.21 14.91
CA GLU A 47 0.16 5.88 16.28
C GLU A 47 1.36 6.12 17.19
N SER A 48 1.18 6.98 18.21
CA SER A 48 2.19 7.16 19.24
C SER A 48 2.20 5.96 20.16
N VAL A 49 3.27 5.21 20.15
CA VAL A 49 3.55 4.15 21.10
C VAL A 49 4.51 4.69 22.17
N ASN A 50 4.39 4.23 23.40
CA ASN A 50 5.22 4.66 24.54
C ASN A 50 6.72 4.58 24.19
N TYR A 51 7.39 5.70 24.21
CA TYR A 51 8.83 5.85 23.90
C TYR A 51 9.76 5.27 24.97
N GLU A 52 9.22 4.73 26.06
CA GLU A 52 10.02 4.26 27.21
C GLU A 52 10.89 3.02 26.93
N ASN A 53 10.63 2.27 25.86
CA ASN A 53 11.35 1.02 25.57
C ASN A 53 11.91 0.91 24.14
N GLY A 54 12.30 2.01 23.52
CA GLY A 54 12.99 2.01 22.20
C GLY A 54 12.15 1.43 21.05
N ASP A 55 12.13 2.11 19.92
CA ASP A 55 11.72 1.62 18.59
C ASP A 55 10.26 1.11 18.41
N ASN A 56 9.29 1.74 19.05
CA ASN A 56 7.88 1.41 18.82
C ASN A 56 7.21 2.34 17.79
N TYR A 57 7.81 2.48 16.64
CA TYR A 57 7.21 3.23 15.54
C TYR A 57 6.07 2.42 14.91
N HIS A 58 4.87 3.00 14.83
CA HIS A 58 3.70 2.31 14.30
C HIS A 58 2.98 3.19 13.28
N LEU A 59 2.79 2.66 12.09
CA LEU A 59 2.02 3.25 11.00
C LEU A 59 0.80 2.38 10.70
N VAL A 60 -0.38 2.99 10.72
CA VAL A 60 -1.63 2.33 10.35
C VAL A 60 -2.22 3.01 9.12
N MET A 61 -2.37 2.29 8.03
CA MET A 61 -3.05 2.78 6.84
C MET A 61 -4.56 2.81 7.05
N SER A 62 -5.25 3.71 6.40
CA SER A 62 -6.71 3.90 6.54
C SER A 62 -7.53 2.63 6.22
N GLY A 63 -7.10 1.80 5.30
CA GLY A 63 -7.68 0.49 4.98
C GLY A 63 -7.03 -0.68 5.74
N ASN A 64 -6.10 -0.37 6.67
CA ASN A 64 -5.34 -1.36 7.43
C ASN A 64 -4.50 -2.34 6.54
N GLU A 65 -4.14 -1.90 5.36
CA GLU A 65 -3.25 -2.57 4.39
C GLU A 65 -1.77 -2.25 4.68
N PHE A 66 -0.85 -2.97 4.00
CA PHE A 66 0.55 -2.57 3.91
C PHE A 66 0.76 -1.62 2.74
N CYS A 67 1.50 -0.54 2.97
CA CYS A 67 1.90 0.38 1.92
C CYS A 67 3.39 0.75 2.03
N GLY A 68 4.19 0.32 1.05
CA GLY A 68 5.63 0.60 1.00
C GLY A 68 5.93 2.10 0.87
N ASN A 69 5.15 2.83 0.06
CA ASN A 69 5.30 4.28 -0.13
C ASN A 69 5.02 5.05 1.17
N ALA A 70 3.95 4.69 1.88
CA ALA A 70 3.64 5.31 3.17
C ALA A 70 4.70 4.96 4.23
N THR A 71 5.22 3.74 4.21
CA THR A 71 6.31 3.32 5.10
C THR A 71 7.58 4.14 4.85
N MET A 72 7.98 4.34 3.60
CA MET A 72 9.12 5.21 3.25
C MET A 72 8.88 6.66 3.64
N SER A 73 7.66 7.19 3.45
CA SER A 73 7.27 8.52 3.90
C SER A 73 7.38 8.68 5.41
N TYR A 74 7.00 7.62 6.15
CA TYR A 74 7.10 7.62 7.60
C TYR A 74 8.56 7.59 8.09
N ILE A 75 9.44 6.82 7.44
CA ILE A 75 10.89 6.86 7.72
C ILE A 75 11.43 8.28 7.51
N HIS A 76 11.03 8.94 6.43
CA HIS A 76 11.42 10.32 6.16
C HIS A 76 10.94 11.29 7.24
N TYR A 77 9.66 11.19 7.63
CA TYR A 77 9.08 11.97 8.74
C TYR A 77 9.87 11.79 10.04
N LEU A 78 10.20 10.54 10.39
CA LEU A 78 10.98 10.24 11.60
C LEU A 78 12.39 10.83 11.54
N LYS A 79 13.05 10.76 10.36
CA LYS A 79 14.38 11.32 10.13
C LYS A 79 14.38 12.84 10.25
N GLU A 80 13.44 13.54 9.62
CA GLU A 80 13.32 15.00 9.69
C GLU A 80 13.12 15.50 11.13
N ARG A 81 12.47 14.73 11.97
CA ARG A 81 12.22 15.05 13.38
C ARG A 81 13.29 14.53 14.34
N LEU A 82 14.38 13.97 13.82
CA LEU A 82 15.47 13.42 14.60
C LEU A 82 15.04 12.32 15.59
N LEU A 83 13.99 11.58 15.26
CA LEU A 83 13.45 10.50 16.10
C LEU A 83 14.14 9.16 15.84
N ILE A 84 14.87 9.02 14.74
CA ILE A 84 15.65 7.81 14.41
C ILE A 84 17.07 7.96 14.97
N GLN A 85 17.47 7.03 15.84
CA GLN A 85 18.80 7.01 16.44
C GLN A 85 19.78 6.12 15.68
N HIS A 86 19.29 5.13 14.93
CA HIS A 86 20.08 4.13 14.23
C HIS A 86 19.76 4.11 12.73
N GLN A 87 20.75 3.72 11.93
CA GLN A 87 20.54 3.55 10.48
C GLN A 87 19.69 2.33 10.12
N GLN A 88 19.60 1.37 11.04
CA GLN A 88 18.75 0.17 10.92
C GLN A 88 17.80 0.10 12.11
N PHE A 89 16.54 -0.12 11.85
CA PHE A 89 15.50 -0.21 12.87
C PHE A 89 14.27 -0.93 12.30
N GLN A 90 13.30 -1.20 13.16
CA GLN A 90 12.05 -1.86 12.80
C GLN A 90 10.86 -0.90 12.92
N LEU A 91 9.90 -1.05 12.00
CA LEU A 91 8.60 -0.39 12.07
C LEU A 91 7.49 -1.42 12.17
N ARG A 92 6.47 -1.14 12.98
CA ARG A 92 5.18 -1.82 12.88
C ARG A 92 4.35 -1.10 11.82
N VAL A 93 3.85 -1.85 10.86
CA VAL A 93 3.03 -1.32 9.77
C VAL A 93 1.80 -2.19 9.63
N SER A 94 0.63 -1.57 9.46
CA SER A 94 -0.60 -2.31 9.18
C SER A 94 -0.41 -3.24 7.97
N GLY A 95 -1.17 -4.31 7.92
CA GLY A 95 -1.08 -5.30 6.84
C GLY A 95 0.11 -6.26 6.94
N CYS A 96 1.02 -6.06 7.92
CA CYS A 96 2.13 -6.97 8.19
C CYS A 96 1.95 -7.67 9.54
N SER A 97 2.17 -8.98 9.58
CA SER A 97 2.13 -9.78 10.81
C SER A 97 3.36 -9.58 11.69
N HIS A 98 4.46 -9.12 11.10
CA HIS A 98 5.74 -8.87 11.78
C HIS A 98 6.24 -7.45 11.49
N PRO A 99 7.05 -6.85 12.36
CA PRO A 99 7.71 -5.60 12.06
C PRO A 99 8.53 -5.68 10.78
N VAL A 100 8.54 -4.59 10.02
CA VAL A 100 9.34 -4.47 8.79
C VAL A 100 10.70 -3.88 9.11
N GLU A 101 11.75 -4.49 8.57
CA GLU A 101 13.10 -3.98 8.66
C GLU A 101 13.26 -2.76 7.75
N CYS A 102 13.87 -1.72 8.29
CA CYS A 102 14.11 -0.46 7.61
C CYS A 102 15.56 -0.05 7.70
N LYS A 103 16.08 0.54 6.62
CA LYS A 103 17.42 1.15 6.60
C LYS A 103 17.37 2.55 6.03
N VAL A 104 18.12 3.45 6.66
CA VAL A 104 18.31 4.83 6.20
C VAL A 104 19.68 4.95 5.58
N HIS A 105 19.73 5.27 4.30
CA HIS A 105 20.94 5.64 3.57
C HIS A 105 21.02 7.15 3.39
N SER A 106 22.11 7.63 2.83
CA SER A 106 22.31 9.08 2.60
C SER A 106 21.26 9.70 1.69
N GLN A 107 20.84 8.98 0.64
CA GLN A 107 19.94 9.48 -0.41
C GLN A 107 18.65 8.65 -0.61
N HIS A 108 18.51 7.51 0.07
CA HIS A 108 17.32 6.65 -0.08
C HIS A 108 17.02 5.87 1.20
N TYR A 109 15.83 5.28 1.22
CA TYR A 109 15.36 4.38 2.29
C TYR A 109 15.18 2.98 1.72
N GLU A 110 15.44 1.98 2.55
CA GLU A 110 15.22 0.57 2.24
C GLU A 110 14.17 0.02 3.21
N VAL A 111 13.18 -0.67 2.69
CA VAL A 111 12.10 -1.30 3.46
C VAL A 111 11.98 -2.74 3.00
N THR A 112 12.01 -3.68 3.95
CA THR A 112 11.76 -5.08 3.65
C THR A 112 10.29 -5.28 3.31
N MET A 113 10.02 -5.78 2.11
CA MET A 113 8.67 -6.09 1.67
C MET A 113 8.13 -7.36 2.36
N PRO A 114 6.81 -7.46 2.57
CA PRO A 114 6.18 -8.65 3.12
C PRO A 114 6.54 -9.91 2.31
N LYS A 115 6.67 -11.04 3.02
CA LYS A 115 7.04 -12.32 2.38
C LYS A 115 5.90 -12.87 1.53
N VAL A 116 6.27 -13.36 0.35
CA VAL A 116 5.37 -14.12 -0.50
C VAL A 116 5.09 -15.47 0.14
N HIS A 117 3.82 -15.82 0.32
CA HIS A 117 3.39 -17.13 0.81
C HIS A 117 3.32 -18.16 -0.31
N GLN A 118 2.74 -17.76 -1.43
CA GLN A 118 2.54 -18.67 -2.55
C GLN A 118 2.52 -17.92 -3.87
N VAL A 119 3.06 -18.54 -4.91
CA VAL A 119 2.92 -18.15 -6.31
C VAL A 119 2.26 -19.28 -7.06
N LYS A 120 1.17 -18.99 -7.77
CA LYS A 120 0.46 -19.94 -8.63
C LYS A 120 0.28 -19.37 -10.02
N GLU A 121 0.51 -20.20 -11.03
CA GLU A 121 0.09 -19.85 -12.37
C GLU A 121 -1.44 -20.04 -12.50
N ARG A 122 -2.12 -19.08 -13.09
CA ARG A 122 -3.56 -19.05 -13.29
C ARG A 122 -3.91 -18.55 -14.68
N PHE A 123 -5.11 -18.90 -15.12
CA PHE A 123 -5.77 -18.22 -16.22
C PHE A 123 -6.92 -17.40 -15.66
N VAL A 124 -6.90 -16.10 -15.89
CA VAL A 124 -7.93 -15.16 -15.44
C VAL A 124 -8.75 -14.73 -16.65
N LYS A 125 -10.07 -14.83 -16.53
CA LYS A 125 -11.00 -14.41 -17.58
C LYS A 125 -11.49 -12.99 -17.28
N LEU A 126 -11.21 -12.06 -18.20
CA LEU A 126 -11.69 -10.69 -18.17
C LEU A 126 -12.65 -10.47 -19.36
N GLY A 127 -13.96 -10.49 -19.11
CA GLY A 127 -14.95 -10.57 -20.17
C GLY A 127 -14.80 -11.85 -20.99
N GLU A 128 -14.66 -11.73 -22.31
CA GLU A 128 -14.48 -12.86 -23.22
C GLU A 128 -13.00 -13.29 -23.37
N GLN A 129 -12.05 -12.49 -22.90
CA GLN A 129 -10.62 -12.76 -23.05
C GLN A 129 -10.06 -13.48 -21.85
N GLN A 130 -9.10 -14.38 -22.09
CA GLN A 130 -8.39 -15.14 -21.09
C GLN A 130 -6.91 -14.71 -21.05
N PHE A 131 -6.43 -14.40 -19.84
CA PHE A 131 -5.08 -13.93 -19.62
C PHE A 131 -4.31 -14.91 -18.76
N LYS A 132 -3.07 -15.18 -19.13
CA LYS A 132 -2.13 -15.85 -18.25
C LYS A 132 -1.74 -14.91 -17.13
N ALA A 133 -1.82 -15.37 -15.88
CA ALA A 133 -1.53 -14.60 -14.69
C ALA A 133 -0.71 -15.40 -13.68
N PHE A 134 0.08 -14.68 -12.88
CA PHE A 134 0.65 -15.21 -11.66
C PHE A 134 -0.14 -14.64 -10.47
N GLU A 135 -0.80 -15.54 -9.75
CA GLU A 135 -1.45 -15.24 -8.47
C GLU A 135 -0.40 -15.31 -7.37
N ILE A 136 -0.16 -14.21 -6.69
CA ILE A 136 0.85 -14.07 -5.64
C ILE A 136 0.14 -13.70 -4.35
N SER A 137 0.12 -14.61 -3.37
CA SER A 137 -0.53 -14.38 -2.09
C SER A 137 0.46 -14.03 -1.00
N TYR A 138 0.03 -13.13 -0.14
CA TYR A 138 0.71 -12.63 1.06
C TYR A 138 -0.23 -12.79 2.27
N ASP A 139 0.16 -12.33 3.45
CA ASP A 139 -0.66 -12.44 4.67
C ASP A 139 -2.06 -11.81 4.51
N THR A 140 -2.11 -10.57 4.04
CA THR A 140 -3.33 -9.76 4.03
C THR A 140 -3.73 -9.24 2.66
N TYR A 141 -2.94 -9.53 1.63
CA TYR A 141 -3.21 -9.07 0.28
C TYR A 141 -2.81 -10.10 -0.79
N ILE A 142 -3.32 -9.90 -1.99
CA ILE A 142 -3.08 -10.76 -3.13
C ILE A 142 -2.79 -9.90 -4.37
N HIS A 143 -1.82 -10.35 -5.18
CA HIS A 143 -1.51 -9.75 -6.46
C HIS A 143 -1.77 -10.73 -7.60
N TYR A 144 -2.30 -10.21 -8.71
CA TYR A 144 -2.38 -10.89 -9.99
C TYR A 144 -1.47 -10.16 -10.97
N VAL A 145 -0.38 -10.78 -11.38
CA VAL A 145 0.47 -10.26 -12.45
C VAL A 145 -0.01 -10.89 -13.75
N MET A 146 -0.68 -10.09 -14.59
CA MET A 146 -1.27 -10.54 -15.85
C MET A 146 -0.43 -10.08 -17.03
N MET A 147 -0.08 -11.01 -17.92
CA MET A 147 0.59 -10.68 -19.17
C MET A 147 -0.43 -10.11 -20.15
N CYS A 148 -0.17 -8.93 -20.68
CA CYS A 148 -1.02 -8.27 -21.67
C CYS A 148 -0.17 -7.53 -22.70
N ASP A 149 -0.68 -7.48 -23.95
CA ASP A 149 0.02 -6.80 -25.04
C ASP A 149 -0.22 -5.30 -24.99
N ASP A 150 -1.43 -4.89 -24.61
CA ASP A 150 -1.79 -3.47 -24.48
C ASP A 150 -2.67 -3.21 -23.25
N VAL A 151 -2.60 -1.95 -22.74
CA VAL A 151 -3.38 -1.50 -21.57
C VAL A 151 -4.19 -0.27 -21.97
N ASP A 152 -5.45 -0.51 -22.30
CA ASP A 152 -6.43 0.52 -22.63
C ASP A 152 -7.48 0.71 -21.52
N LEU A 153 -8.41 1.61 -21.71
CA LEU A 153 -9.50 1.85 -20.76
C LEU A 153 -10.43 0.64 -20.65
N ALA A 154 -10.60 -0.14 -21.72
CA ALA A 154 -11.49 -1.28 -21.71
C ALA A 154 -10.93 -2.44 -20.87
N ILE A 155 -9.62 -2.70 -20.91
CA ILE A 155 -9.01 -3.71 -20.05
C ILE A 155 -9.05 -3.27 -18.58
N LYS A 156 -8.84 -1.97 -18.29
CA LYS A 156 -8.95 -1.43 -16.92
C LYS A 156 -10.35 -1.64 -16.36
N GLN A 157 -11.38 -1.31 -17.12
CA GLN A 157 -12.77 -1.52 -16.69
C GLN A 157 -13.06 -2.99 -16.42
N ARG A 158 -12.59 -3.91 -17.28
CA ARG A 158 -12.77 -5.34 -17.07
C ARG A 158 -12.03 -5.85 -15.81
N VAL A 159 -10.89 -5.25 -15.47
CA VAL A 159 -10.20 -5.56 -14.21
C VAL A 159 -11.03 -5.09 -13.02
N GLU A 160 -11.61 -3.89 -13.06
CA GLU A 160 -12.52 -3.38 -12.03
C GLU A 160 -13.72 -4.31 -11.84
N ASP A 161 -14.36 -4.71 -12.94
CA ASP A 161 -15.49 -5.64 -12.93
C ASP A 161 -15.08 -7.01 -12.33
N PHE A 162 -13.91 -7.52 -12.71
CA PHE A 162 -13.37 -8.77 -12.19
C PHE A 162 -13.12 -8.71 -10.69
N VAL A 163 -12.47 -7.65 -10.21
CA VAL A 163 -12.19 -7.47 -8.79
C VAL A 163 -13.48 -7.31 -8.00
N SER A 164 -14.43 -6.52 -8.50
CA SER A 164 -15.71 -6.26 -7.83
C SER A 164 -16.60 -7.50 -7.75
N ALA A 165 -16.52 -8.40 -8.73
CA ALA A 165 -17.30 -9.64 -8.76
C ALA A 165 -16.81 -10.71 -7.77
N GLN A 166 -15.63 -10.54 -7.20
CA GLN A 166 -15.04 -11.53 -6.30
C GLN A 166 -15.38 -11.26 -4.84
N THR A 167 -15.33 -12.32 -4.02
CA THR A 167 -15.55 -12.24 -2.57
C THR A 167 -14.23 -12.14 -1.80
N TRP A 168 -13.16 -11.66 -2.40
CA TRP A 168 -11.81 -11.63 -1.82
C TRP A 168 -11.68 -10.75 -0.60
N HIS A 169 -12.52 -9.70 -0.46
CA HIS A 169 -12.59 -8.86 0.74
C HIS A 169 -12.79 -9.64 2.04
N ARG A 170 -13.23 -10.89 1.96
CA ARG A 170 -13.34 -11.79 3.13
C ARG A 170 -12.00 -12.36 3.57
N GLN A 171 -11.02 -12.44 2.67
CA GLN A 171 -9.71 -13.05 2.92
C GLN A 171 -8.57 -12.04 2.83
N PHE A 172 -8.66 -11.08 1.91
CA PHE A 172 -7.61 -10.12 1.63
C PHE A 172 -8.12 -8.68 1.81
N LYS A 173 -7.26 -7.85 2.38
CA LYS A 173 -7.53 -6.41 2.57
C LYS A 173 -7.20 -5.58 1.33
N THR A 174 -6.31 -6.09 0.50
CA THR A 174 -5.89 -5.43 -0.74
C THR A 174 -5.78 -6.45 -1.87
N ILE A 175 -6.26 -6.06 -3.03
CA ILE A 175 -6.15 -6.82 -4.27
C ILE A 175 -5.44 -5.95 -5.29
N GLY A 176 -4.27 -6.38 -5.74
CA GLY A 176 -3.51 -5.71 -6.79
C GLY A 176 -3.57 -6.51 -8.09
N VAL A 177 -3.95 -5.84 -9.18
CA VAL A 177 -3.83 -6.39 -10.53
C VAL A 177 -2.74 -5.61 -11.26
N MET A 178 -1.66 -6.29 -11.57
CA MET A 178 -0.49 -5.74 -12.26
C MET A 178 -0.56 -6.15 -13.72
N LEU A 179 -0.89 -5.23 -14.62
CA LEU A 179 -0.91 -5.49 -16.05
C LEU A 179 0.51 -5.31 -16.60
N PHE A 180 1.18 -6.41 -16.95
CA PHE A 180 2.55 -6.40 -17.41
C PHE A 180 2.62 -6.47 -18.93
N GLN A 181 3.15 -5.43 -19.54
CA GLN A 181 3.47 -5.33 -20.96
C GLN A 181 4.92 -5.77 -21.17
N GLN A 182 5.12 -6.98 -21.62
CA GLN A 182 6.45 -7.57 -21.72
C GLN A 182 7.34 -6.83 -22.73
N ASP A 183 6.82 -6.44 -23.88
CA ASP A 183 7.57 -5.74 -24.92
C ASP A 183 8.03 -4.34 -24.49
N LYS A 184 7.22 -3.67 -23.66
CA LYS A 184 7.53 -2.36 -23.10
C LYS A 184 8.28 -2.42 -21.77
N GLN A 185 8.44 -3.60 -21.19
CA GLN A 185 8.99 -3.80 -19.83
C GLN A 185 8.30 -2.88 -18.80
N PHE A 186 6.99 -2.77 -18.91
CA PHE A 186 6.19 -1.85 -18.11
C PHE A 186 5.08 -2.57 -17.35
N ILE A 187 4.91 -2.21 -16.07
CA ILE A 187 3.82 -2.69 -15.22
C ILE A 187 2.83 -1.56 -14.96
N TYR A 188 1.56 -1.81 -15.23
CA TYR A 188 0.46 -0.91 -14.89
C TYR A 188 -0.27 -1.47 -13.66
N PRO A 189 -0.13 -0.85 -12.47
CA PRO A 189 -0.77 -1.32 -11.25
C PRO A 189 -2.21 -0.81 -11.15
N LEU A 190 -3.13 -1.70 -10.79
CA LEU A 190 -4.50 -1.40 -10.40
C LEU A 190 -4.71 -1.99 -8.99
N ILE A 191 -4.78 -1.11 -8.00
CA ILE A 191 -4.87 -1.52 -6.59
C ILE A 191 -6.27 -1.24 -6.08
N HIS A 192 -6.89 -2.23 -5.49
CA HIS A 192 -8.22 -2.15 -4.91
C HIS A 192 -8.16 -2.47 -3.41
N ILE A 193 -8.72 -1.56 -2.60
CA ILE A 193 -8.80 -1.68 -1.15
C ILE A 193 -10.28 -1.69 -0.77
N PRO A 194 -10.90 -2.84 -0.50
CA PRO A 194 -12.35 -2.95 -0.30
C PRO A 194 -12.91 -2.19 0.90
N ALA A 195 -12.05 -1.73 1.81
CA ALA A 195 -12.44 -1.04 3.04
C ALA A 195 -12.50 0.49 2.93
N ILE A 196 -12.18 1.03 1.74
CA ILE A 196 -12.16 2.49 1.48
C ILE A 196 -13.19 2.87 0.43
#